data_1f12e2a3688d0edb93a947cc161eb724
#
_entry.id   1f12e2a3688d0edb93a947cc161eb724
#
_cell.length_a   1.000
_cell.length_b   1.000
_cell.length_c   1.000
_cell.angle_alpha   90.00
_cell.angle_beta   90.00
_cell.angle_gamma   90.00
#
_symmetry.space_group_name_H-M   'P 1'
#
loop_
_entity.id
_entity.type
_entity.pdbx_description
1 polymer ?
#
loop_
_entity_poly.entity_id
_entity_poly.type
_entity_poly.pdbx_seq_one_letter_code
_entity_poly.pdbx_strand_id
1 'polypeptide(L)'
;MLPNSIPDAPWILHGEAALLLASPRHARLLVNYRDSPVGPYREHALGEMTRRGPHIFQMSVDLEASKIGGREIWGFPKTMENLSWNRRGANLEFRREEQDFRLRVAGPSFPIALAFFTVQNLRGADVRVPGQIKARAKIAFRGRQIALFIESFEMKFDAPVPLHQS
;
A
#
# COMPACT_ATOMS: atom_id res chain seq x y z
N MET A 1 -5.18 25.87 -11.27
CA MET A 1 -4.01 26.02 -10.40
C MET A 1 -3.91 24.75 -9.56
N LEU A 2 -3.00 23.85 -9.87
CA LEU A 2 -2.73 22.70 -9.02
C LEU A 2 -2.14 23.24 -7.71
N PRO A 3 -2.72 22.91 -6.54
CA PRO A 3 -2.13 23.33 -5.28
C PRO A 3 -0.82 22.59 -5.12
N ASN A 4 0.27 23.31 -4.99
CA ASN A 4 1.63 22.84 -4.72
C ASN A 4 2.01 21.61 -5.52
N SER A 5 2.91 21.76 -6.47
CA SER A 5 3.40 20.71 -7.35
C SER A 5 3.58 19.38 -6.57
N ILE A 6 2.83 18.36 -6.96
CA ILE A 6 3.02 17.01 -6.44
C ILE A 6 4.46 16.63 -6.74
N PRO A 7 5.24 16.25 -5.73
CA PRO A 7 6.65 15.92 -5.93
C PRO A 7 6.81 14.73 -6.88
N ASP A 8 7.83 14.79 -7.72
CA ASP A 8 8.23 13.66 -8.56
C ASP A 8 8.75 12.48 -7.72
N ALA A 9 8.86 11.31 -8.35
CA ALA A 9 9.54 10.17 -7.73
C ALA A 9 11.04 10.50 -7.49
N PRO A 10 11.69 9.91 -6.49
CA PRO A 10 11.15 8.87 -5.59
C PRO A 10 10.29 9.44 -4.46
N TRP A 11 9.34 8.63 -3.98
CA TRP A 11 8.62 8.92 -2.74
C TRP A 11 9.12 8.04 -1.61
N ILE A 12 9.39 8.65 -0.46
CA ILE A 12 9.70 7.96 0.78
C ILE A 12 8.50 8.11 1.70
N LEU A 13 8.00 6.98 2.20
CA LEU A 13 6.76 6.89 2.97
C LEU A 13 7.02 6.14 4.27
N HIS A 14 6.40 6.62 5.34
CA HIS A 14 6.48 6.02 6.66
C HIS A 14 5.09 5.77 7.22
N GLY A 15 4.92 4.69 7.95
CA GLY A 15 3.64 4.38 8.57
C GLY A 15 3.58 2.98 9.15
N GLU A 16 2.35 2.48 9.18
CA GLU A 16 2.00 1.14 9.61
C GLU A 16 1.03 0.52 8.62
N ALA A 17 0.98 -0.81 8.55
CA ALA A 17 0.15 -1.50 7.58
C ALA A 17 -0.29 -2.89 8.08
N ALA A 18 -1.29 -3.45 7.43
CA ALA A 18 -1.65 -4.85 7.55
C ALA A 18 -1.73 -5.48 6.17
N LEU A 19 -1.17 -6.69 6.05
CA LEU A 19 -1.22 -7.52 4.86
C LEU A 19 -2.00 -8.78 5.16
N LEU A 20 -3.06 -9.03 4.40
CA LEU A 20 -3.88 -10.23 4.53
C LEU A 20 -4.33 -10.75 3.17
N LEU A 21 -4.72 -12.01 3.11
CA LEU A 21 -5.30 -12.58 1.90
C LEU A 21 -6.77 -12.16 1.78
N ALA A 22 -7.16 -11.67 0.62
CA ALA A 22 -8.57 -11.43 0.27
C ALA A 22 -9.18 -12.69 -0.36
N SER A 23 -8.36 -13.47 -1.07
CA SER A 23 -8.64 -14.78 -1.64
C SER A 23 -7.32 -15.52 -1.83
N PRO A 24 -7.30 -16.79 -2.27
CA PRO A 24 -6.05 -17.52 -2.54
C PRO A 24 -5.10 -16.85 -3.54
N ARG A 25 -5.62 -15.94 -4.38
CA ARG A 25 -4.84 -15.26 -5.43
C ARG A 25 -4.68 -13.75 -5.19
N HIS A 26 -5.36 -13.20 -4.20
CA HIS A 26 -5.39 -11.76 -3.97
C HIS A 26 -4.89 -11.41 -2.58
N ALA A 27 -3.92 -10.51 -2.54
CA ALA A 27 -3.46 -9.89 -1.31
C ALA A 27 -4.19 -8.56 -1.09
N ARG A 28 -4.49 -8.27 0.16
CA ARG A 28 -5.09 -7.01 0.61
C ARG A 28 -4.10 -6.28 1.47
N LEU A 29 -3.93 -5.00 1.18
CA LEU A 29 -3.13 -4.07 1.96
C LEU A 29 -4.04 -3.03 2.60
N LEU A 30 -3.87 -2.82 3.89
CA LEU A 30 -4.48 -1.75 4.66
C LEU A 30 -3.31 -0.92 5.18
N VAL A 31 -3.23 0.36 4.83
CA VAL A 31 -2.08 1.19 5.14
C VAL A 31 -2.49 2.49 5.81
N ASN A 32 -1.74 2.88 6.81
CA ASN A 32 -1.80 4.18 7.45
C ASN A 32 -0.45 4.87 7.29
N TYR A 33 -0.32 5.69 6.25
CA TYR A 33 0.86 6.51 6.05
C TYR A 33 0.81 7.68 7.02
N ARG A 34 1.77 7.72 7.94
CA ARG A 34 1.94 8.82 8.90
C ARG A 34 2.69 9.98 8.30
N ASP A 35 3.55 9.68 7.32
CA ASP A 35 4.34 10.66 6.59
C ASP A 35 4.52 10.23 5.14
N SER A 36 4.41 11.21 4.24
CA SER A 36 4.66 11.05 2.82
C SER A 36 4.96 12.42 2.19
N PRO A 37 5.48 12.48 0.96
CA PRO A 37 5.73 13.75 0.26
C PRO A 37 4.48 14.63 0.05
N VAL A 38 3.28 14.04 0.20
CA VAL A 38 1.99 14.75 0.05
C VAL A 38 1.21 14.87 1.36
N GLY A 39 1.82 14.46 2.48
CA GLY A 39 1.19 14.44 3.80
C GLY A 39 0.65 13.06 4.21
N PRO A 40 0.07 12.95 5.41
CA PRO A 40 -0.47 11.68 5.91
C PRO A 40 -1.78 11.29 5.20
N TYR A 41 -1.96 9.99 4.95
CA TYR A 41 -3.19 9.45 4.37
C TYR A 41 -3.33 7.94 4.63
N ARG A 42 -4.51 7.41 4.34
CA ARG A 42 -4.80 5.97 4.43
C ARG A 42 -5.04 5.40 3.05
N GLU A 43 -4.75 4.13 2.93
CA GLU A 43 -4.84 3.41 1.66
C GLU A 43 -5.38 2.00 1.87
N HIS A 44 -6.23 1.58 0.96
CA HIS A 44 -6.63 0.19 0.79
C HIS A 44 -6.24 -0.24 -0.60
N ALA A 45 -5.57 -1.38 -0.72
CA ALA A 45 -5.17 -1.92 -2.02
C ALA A 45 -5.46 -3.41 -2.13
N LEU A 46 -5.78 -3.85 -3.33
CA LEU A 46 -5.85 -5.25 -3.73
C LEU A 46 -4.83 -5.50 -4.82
N GLY A 47 -4.04 -6.52 -4.62
CA GLY A 47 -3.03 -6.97 -5.56
C GLY A 47 -3.17 -8.46 -5.90
N GLU A 48 -2.66 -8.81 -7.03
CA GLU A 48 -2.59 -10.18 -7.53
C GLU A 48 -1.23 -10.49 -8.12
N MET A 49 -0.87 -11.77 -8.16
CA MET A 49 0.32 -12.22 -8.87
C MET A 49 -0.05 -12.54 -10.31
N THR A 50 0.56 -11.84 -11.27
CA THR A 50 0.42 -12.11 -12.70
C THR A 50 1.67 -12.81 -13.24
N ARG A 51 1.64 -13.22 -14.50
CA ARG A 51 2.83 -13.78 -15.18
C ARG A 51 3.99 -12.79 -15.29
N ARG A 52 3.70 -11.49 -15.27
CA ARG A 52 4.71 -10.42 -15.35
C ARG A 52 5.18 -9.93 -13.99
N GLY A 53 4.52 -10.36 -12.91
CA GLY A 53 4.80 -9.98 -11.52
C GLY A 53 3.59 -9.47 -10.77
N PRO A 54 3.78 -8.97 -9.55
CA PRO A 54 2.70 -8.40 -8.74
C PRO A 54 2.03 -7.22 -9.44
N HIS A 55 0.70 -7.19 -9.43
CA HIS A 55 -0.12 -6.12 -10.02
C HIS A 55 -1.14 -5.63 -9.00
N ILE A 56 -1.20 -4.33 -8.78
CA ILE A 56 -2.25 -3.70 -7.98
C ILE A 56 -3.38 -3.32 -8.93
N PHE A 57 -4.52 -3.99 -8.79
CA PHE A 57 -5.66 -3.81 -9.68
C PHE A 57 -6.78 -2.96 -9.08
N GLN A 58 -6.77 -2.75 -7.76
CA GLN A 58 -7.69 -1.85 -7.06
C GLN A 58 -6.95 -1.13 -5.96
N MET A 59 -7.16 0.17 -5.83
CA MET A 59 -6.56 0.98 -4.79
C MET A 59 -7.46 2.16 -4.46
N SER A 60 -7.64 2.45 -3.19
CA SER A 60 -8.36 3.63 -2.73
C SER A 60 -7.56 4.37 -1.65
N VAL A 61 -7.70 5.67 -1.63
CA VAL A 61 -7.01 6.58 -0.69
C VAL A 61 -7.96 7.67 -0.21
N ASP A 62 -7.65 8.27 0.92
CA ASP A 62 -8.42 9.37 1.51
C ASP A 62 -7.76 10.76 1.35
N LEU A 63 -6.77 10.86 0.47
CA LEU A 63 -6.09 12.12 0.15
C LEU A 63 -5.99 12.33 -1.37
N GLU A 64 -6.53 13.45 -1.86
CA GLU A 64 -6.58 13.78 -3.29
C GLU A 64 -5.16 13.87 -3.90
N ALA A 65 -4.21 14.50 -3.21
CA ALA A 65 -2.83 14.61 -3.69
C ALA A 65 -2.16 13.23 -3.87
N SER A 66 -2.46 12.26 -3.00
CA SER A 66 -1.99 10.88 -3.15
C SER A 66 -2.63 10.19 -4.36
N LYS A 67 -3.93 10.42 -4.60
CA LYS A 67 -4.60 9.88 -5.78
C LYS A 67 -3.95 10.39 -7.07
N ILE A 68 -3.79 11.70 -7.18
CA ILE A 68 -3.19 12.33 -8.38
C ILE A 68 -1.75 11.83 -8.58
N GLY A 69 -0.90 11.92 -7.55
CA GLY A 69 0.49 11.47 -7.65
C GLY A 69 0.62 9.99 -8.00
N GLY A 70 -0.15 9.12 -7.36
CA GLY A 70 -0.14 7.69 -7.64
C GLY A 70 -0.53 7.35 -9.08
N ARG A 71 -1.52 8.03 -9.62
CA ARG A 71 -1.98 7.84 -11.01
C ARG A 71 -1.00 8.40 -12.04
N GLU A 72 -0.55 9.63 -11.83
CA GLU A 72 0.28 10.37 -12.79
C GLU A 72 1.73 9.86 -12.86
N ILE A 73 2.29 9.44 -11.71
CA ILE A 73 3.69 8.99 -11.64
C ILE A 73 3.82 7.52 -11.96
N TRP A 74 2.93 6.66 -11.41
CA TRP A 74 3.11 5.20 -11.44
C TRP A 74 1.98 4.40 -12.12
N GLY A 75 0.87 5.04 -12.44
CA GLY A 75 -0.28 4.34 -13.01
C GLY A 75 -1.06 3.49 -11.99
N PHE A 76 -0.92 3.75 -10.68
CA PHE A 76 -1.76 3.08 -9.68
C PHE A 76 -3.24 3.46 -9.87
N PRO A 77 -4.17 2.49 -9.79
CA PRO A 77 -5.59 2.73 -10.06
C PRO A 77 -6.29 3.38 -8.85
N LYS A 78 -5.74 4.46 -8.32
CA LYS A 78 -6.23 5.13 -7.10
C LYS A 78 -7.56 5.82 -7.34
N THR A 79 -8.49 5.59 -6.41
CA THR A 79 -9.78 6.28 -6.28
C THR A 79 -9.90 6.90 -4.90
N MET A 80 -10.80 7.88 -4.76
CA MET A 80 -11.10 8.46 -3.44
C MET A 80 -12.09 7.59 -2.69
N GLU A 81 -11.82 7.35 -1.42
CA GLU A 81 -12.71 6.65 -0.51
C GLU A 81 -12.54 7.18 0.92
N ASN A 82 -13.60 7.15 1.69
CA ASN A 82 -13.51 7.50 3.11
C ASN A 82 -12.96 6.30 3.89
N LEU A 83 -11.76 6.45 4.46
CA LEU A 83 -11.03 5.40 5.16
C LEU A 83 -10.75 5.83 6.60
N SER A 84 -10.74 4.88 7.53
CA SER A 84 -10.28 5.14 8.89
C SER A 84 -9.38 4.04 9.43
N TRP A 85 -8.44 4.44 10.25
CA TRP A 85 -7.49 3.57 10.94
C TRP A 85 -7.56 3.87 12.43
N ASN A 86 -7.94 2.88 13.22
CA ASN A 86 -8.01 3.01 14.66
C ASN A 86 -7.28 1.84 15.31
N ARG A 87 -6.20 2.15 16.02
CA ARG A 87 -5.44 1.16 16.77
C ARG A 87 -5.49 1.46 18.25
N ARG A 88 -5.87 0.45 19.05
CA ARG A 88 -5.86 0.49 20.51
C ARG A 88 -5.14 -0.74 21.05
N GLY A 89 -3.90 -0.55 21.49
CA GLY A 89 -3.06 -1.67 21.94
C GLY A 89 -2.88 -2.72 20.84
N ALA A 90 -3.29 -3.96 21.12
CA ALA A 90 -3.22 -5.07 20.18
C ALA A 90 -4.34 -5.09 19.11
N ASN A 91 -5.35 -4.25 19.26
CA ASN A 91 -6.50 -4.26 18.36
C ASN A 91 -6.38 -3.17 17.31
N LEU A 92 -6.54 -3.56 16.05
CA LEU A 92 -6.60 -2.68 14.89
C LEU A 92 -8.00 -2.78 14.27
N GLU A 93 -8.60 -1.63 13.99
CA GLU A 93 -9.81 -1.52 13.19
C GLU A 93 -9.55 -0.60 12.01
N PHE A 94 -9.73 -1.15 10.80
CA PHE A 94 -9.70 -0.41 9.56
C PHE A 94 -11.10 -0.40 8.95
N ARG A 95 -11.61 0.77 8.60
CA ARG A 95 -12.94 0.92 8.00
C ARG A 95 -12.87 1.50 6.60
N ARG A 96 -13.69 0.94 5.74
CA ARG A 96 -14.11 1.45 4.44
C ARG A 96 -15.63 1.74 4.48
N GLU A 97 -16.17 2.32 3.42
CA GLU A 97 -17.59 2.69 3.35
C GLU A 97 -18.56 1.57 3.73
N GLU A 98 -18.30 0.34 3.29
CA GLU A 98 -19.18 -0.83 3.56
C GLU A 98 -18.47 -2.02 4.20
N GLN A 99 -17.21 -1.86 4.62
CA GLN A 99 -16.39 -2.95 5.14
C GLN A 99 -15.55 -2.52 6.35
N ASP A 100 -15.58 -3.37 7.37
CA ASP A 100 -14.70 -3.26 8.54
C ASP A 100 -13.71 -4.43 8.57
N PHE A 101 -12.46 -4.11 8.86
CA PHE A 101 -11.41 -5.10 9.10
C PHE A 101 -10.93 -4.94 10.54
N ARG A 102 -11.14 -5.98 11.34
CA ARG A 102 -10.68 -6.03 12.74
C ARG A 102 -9.62 -7.08 12.87
N LEU A 103 -8.44 -6.67 13.32
CA LEU A 103 -7.29 -7.54 13.52
C LEU A 103 -6.81 -7.44 14.97
N ARG A 104 -6.31 -8.56 15.47
CA ARG A 104 -5.59 -8.63 16.74
C ARG A 104 -4.13 -8.93 16.45
N VAL A 105 -3.27 -8.02 16.86
CA VAL A 105 -1.81 -8.13 16.74
C VAL A 105 -1.26 -8.94 17.89
N ALA A 106 -0.36 -9.87 17.64
CA ALA A 106 0.22 -10.75 18.64
C ALA A 106 1.69 -11.10 18.33
N GLY A 107 2.38 -11.60 19.35
CA GLY A 107 3.74 -12.10 19.22
C GLY A 107 4.83 -11.04 19.18
N PRO A 108 6.08 -11.50 19.06
CA PRO A 108 7.24 -10.63 19.02
C PRO A 108 7.36 -9.90 17.68
N SER A 109 8.04 -8.76 17.71
CA SER A 109 8.40 -8.00 16.52
C SER A 109 9.63 -8.60 15.85
N PHE A 110 9.64 -8.64 14.51
CA PHE A 110 10.77 -9.10 13.70
C PHE A 110 11.04 -8.16 12.53
N PRO A 111 12.32 -8.02 12.11
CA PRO A 111 12.68 -7.12 11.02
C PRO A 111 12.35 -7.72 9.65
N ILE A 112 11.97 -6.84 8.71
CA ILE A 112 11.84 -7.15 7.29
C ILE A 112 12.62 -6.10 6.51
N ALA A 113 13.40 -6.55 5.51
CA ALA A 113 14.03 -5.68 4.53
C ALA A 113 14.02 -6.39 3.18
N LEU A 114 13.38 -5.78 2.20
CA LEU A 114 13.31 -6.37 0.86
C LEU A 114 13.13 -5.30 -0.23
N ALA A 115 13.56 -5.64 -1.44
CA ALA A 115 13.19 -4.95 -2.65
C ALA A 115 12.01 -5.66 -3.30
N PHE A 116 11.11 -4.90 -3.91
CA PHE A 116 9.94 -5.40 -4.60
C PHE A 116 9.66 -4.58 -5.85
N PHE A 117 8.72 -5.01 -6.64
CA PHE A 117 8.17 -4.22 -7.74
C PHE A 117 6.69 -4.56 -7.94
N THR A 118 6.00 -3.67 -8.63
CA THR A 118 4.68 -3.96 -9.19
C THR A 118 4.68 -3.64 -10.68
N VAL A 119 3.82 -4.31 -11.43
CA VAL A 119 3.57 -4.00 -12.84
C VAL A 119 2.28 -3.22 -12.93
N GLN A 120 2.34 -2.03 -13.53
CA GLN A 120 1.20 -1.14 -13.67
C GLN A 120 1.07 -0.65 -15.12
N ASN A 121 -0.09 -0.13 -15.48
CA ASN A 121 -0.29 0.57 -16.74
C ASN A 121 -0.25 2.07 -16.51
N LEU A 122 0.73 2.74 -17.11
CA LEU A 122 0.89 4.18 -17.06
C LEU A 122 0.68 4.76 -18.45
N ARG A 123 -0.43 5.48 -18.64
CA ARG A 123 -0.78 6.14 -19.91
C ARG A 123 -0.77 5.20 -21.14
N GLY A 124 -1.29 3.97 -20.94
CA GLY A 124 -1.36 2.97 -22.00
C GLY A 124 -0.11 2.11 -22.19
N ALA A 125 0.96 2.37 -21.45
CA ALA A 125 2.18 1.57 -21.46
C ALA A 125 2.35 0.78 -20.16
N ASP A 126 2.77 -0.47 -20.24
CA ASP A 126 3.10 -1.25 -19.06
C ASP A 126 4.45 -0.84 -18.51
N VAL A 127 4.48 -0.58 -17.22
CA VAL A 127 5.67 -0.15 -16.50
C VAL A 127 5.91 -1.05 -15.28
N ARG A 128 7.16 -1.15 -14.90
CA ARG A 128 7.59 -1.72 -13.63
C ARG A 128 7.82 -0.58 -12.64
N VAL A 129 7.18 -0.68 -11.49
CA VAL A 129 7.34 0.28 -10.37
C VAL A 129 8.22 -0.38 -9.31
N PRO A 130 9.51 -0.02 -9.23
CA PRO A 130 10.41 -0.58 -8.23
C PRO A 130 10.18 0.07 -6.88
N GLY A 131 10.35 -0.73 -5.82
CA GLY A 131 10.26 -0.25 -4.45
C GLY A 131 11.19 -1.00 -3.52
N GLN A 132 11.39 -0.41 -2.35
CA GLN A 132 12.15 -0.99 -1.24
C GLN A 132 11.39 -0.75 0.06
N ILE A 133 11.44 -1.71 0.97
CA ILE A 133 10.85 -1.57 2.29
C ILE A 133 11.82 -2.07 3.36
N LYS A 134 11.91 -1.30 4.44
CA LYS A 134 12.50 -1.69 5.72
C LYS A 134 11.41 -1.55 6.76
N ALA A 135 11.16 -2.60 7.53
CA ALA A 135 10.03 -2.63 8.41
C ALA A 135 10.29 -3.49 9.65
N ARG A 136 9.43 -3.29 10.64
CA ARG A 136 9.23 -4.23 11.74
C ARG A 136 7.81 -4.75 11.67
N ALA A 137 7.67 -6.06 11.81
CA ALA A 137 6.40 -6.74 11.64
C ALA A 137 6.07 -7.64 12.82
N LYS A 138 4.79 -7.92 12.97
CA LYS A 138 4.23 -8.89 13.92
C LYS A 138 3.19 -9.73 13.22
N ILE A 139 2.86 -10.87 13.77
CA ILE A 139 1.72 -11.65 13.35
C ILE A 139 0.43 -10.98 13.85
N ALA A 140 -0.61 -11.04 13.05
CA ALA A 140 -1.95 -10.61 13.42
C ALA A 140 -2.98 -11.64 12.99
N PHE A 141 -4.18 -11.54 13.57
CA PHE A 141 -5.27 -12.45 13.30
C PHE A 141 -6.54 -11.66 12.99
N ARG A 142 -7.23 -12.04 11.93
CA ARG A 142 -8.60 -11.66 11.62
C ARG A 142 -9.47 -12.91 11.78
N GLY A 143 -10.10 -13.07 12.95
CA GLY A 143 -10.70 -14.36 13.28
C GLY A 143 -9.65 -15.48 13.25
N ARG A 144 -9.82 -16.45 12.37
CA ARG A 144 -8.86 -17.55 12.16
C ARG A 144 -7.83 -17.29 11.08
N GLN A 145 -8.00 -16.20 10.33
CA GLN A 145 -7.07 -15.83 9.26
C GLN A 145 -5.82 -15.20 9.85
N ILE A 146 -4.66 -15.72 9.45
CA ILE A 146 -3.36 -15.12 9.79
C ILE A 146 -3.10 -13.95 8.84
N ALA A 147 -2.62 -12.85 9.41
CA ALA A 147 -2.21 -11.64 8.72
C ALA A 147 -0.83 -11.22 9.18
N LEU A 148 -0.17 -10.36 8.42
CA LEU A 148 1.06 -9.70 8.80
C LEU A 148 0.74 -8.25 9.18
N PHE A 149 1.11 -7.85 10.38
CA PHE A 149 1.01 -6.47 10.82
C PHE A 149 2.39 -5.81 10.75
N ILE A 150 2.50 -4.76 9.98
CA ILE A 150 3.71 -3.95 9.86
C ILE A 150 3.59 -2.80 10.85
N GLU A 151 4.25 -2.89 11.99
CA GLU A 151 4.12 -1.88 13.05
C GLU A 151 4.85 -0.58 12.76
N SER A 152 5.86 -0.64 11.89
CA SER A 152 6.55 0.52 11.34
C SER A 152 7.26 0.14 10.06
N PHE A 153 7.24 1.04 9.08
CA PHE A 153 8.00 0.88 7.85
C PHE A 153 8.57 2.20 7.35
N GLU A 154 9.67 2.11 6.64
CA GLU A 154 10.14 3.05 5.65
C GLU A 154 10.05 2.38 4.29
N MET A 155 9.27 2.94 3.38
CA MET A 155 9.06 2.42 2.03
C MET A 155 9.45 3.49 1.02
N LYS A 156 10.17 3.08 -0.01
CA LYS A 156 10.58 3.93 -1.11
C LYS A 156 9.99 3.38 -2.40
N PHE A 157 9.30 4.23 -3.15
CA PHE A 157 8.93 3.97 -4.54
C PHE A 157 9.81 4.80 -5.46
N ASP A 158 10.55 4.12 -6.33
CA ASP A 158 11.37 4.76 -7.36
C ASP A 158 10.53 5.15 -8.58
N ALA A 159 11.14 5.90 -9.49
CA ALA A 159 10.51 6.21 -10.76
C ALA A 159 10.17 4.93 -11.54
N PRO A 160 9.04 4.89 -12.26
CA PRO A 160 8.69 3.73 -13.07
C PRO A 160 9.68 3.55 -14.21
N VAL A 161 9.91 2.29 -14.57
CA VAL A 161 10.75 1.92 -15.71
C VAL A 161 9.92 1.16 -16.74
N PRO A 162 10.18 1.32 -18.05
CA PRO A 162 9.46 0.56 -19.06
C PRO A 162 9.59 -0.94 -18.86
N LEU A 163 8.49 -1.66 -19.01
CA LEU A 163 8.52 -3.11 -19.03
C LEU A 163 8.85 -3.55 -20.46
N HIS A 164 10.08 -4.01 -20.67
CA HIS A 164 10.47 -4.53 -21.98
C HIS A 164 9.68 -5.80 -22.29
N GLN A 165 9.05 -5.83 -23.47
CA GLN A 165 8.46 -7.05 -24.01
C GLN A 165 9.62 -8.00 -24.34
N SER A 166 9.75 -9.08 -23.57
CA SER A 166 10.63 -10.20 -23.88
C SER A 166 9.92 -11.19 -24.80
#